data_dba70349a004c33e28ade7560f08bebd
#
_entry.id   dba70349a004c33e28ade7560f08bebd
#
_cell.length_a   1.000
_cell.length_b   1.000
_cell.length_c   1.000
_cell.angle_alpha   90.00
_cell.angle_beta   90.00
_cell.angle_gamma   90.00
#
_symmetry.space_group_name_H-M   'P 1'
#
loop_
_entity.id
_entity.type
_entity.pdbx_description
1 polymer ?
#
loop_
_entity_poly.entity_id
_entity_poly.type
_entity_poly.pdbx_seq_one_letter_code
_entity_poly.pdbx_strand_id
1 'polypeptide(L)'
;MALLRCSKIQVDRAYSKAVNVPTFLKKLMNITRKSEQWVAARIKQKGDSKCIPWKSLKDLILAYPDMKKKVDVFALSIYGLVFFPKALGHVDEVITNLFDRLDKRVTLVLAILVETFRSLNVCRKAGEGRIIGCAQLLLAWFHSHFWKVDRISYRVFSENYSPLKEIVATPRRDGILEEKWMVIL
;
A
#
# COMPACT_ATOMS: atom_id res chain seq x y z
N MET A 1 7.31 14.94 -12.39
CA MET A 1 7.47 13.61 -11.74
C MET A 1 8.69 13.57 -10.82
N ALA A 2 8.80 14.57 -9.94
CA ALA A 2 10.02 14.73 -9.15
C ALA A 2 10.21 13.63 -8.09
N LEU A 3 9.14 13.15 -7.47
CA LEU A 3 9.22 12.22 -6.35
C LEU A 3 9.42 10.77 -6.75
N LEU A 4 8.90 10.35 -7.88
CA LEU A 4 8.89 8.94 -8.24
C LEU A 4 9.86 8.58 -9.35
N ARG A 5 10.50 9.51 -10.04
CA ARG A 5 11.46 9.27 -11.15
C ARG A 5 11.44 7.83 -11.69
N CYS A 6 10.22 7.25 -11.71
CA CYS A 6 10.01 5.86 -12.09
C CYS A 6 10.13 5.72 -13.61
N SER A 7 10.91 4.76 -14.05
CA SER A 7 10.95 4.39 -15.46
C SER A 7 9.58 3.82 -15.89
N LYS A 8 9.21 3.98 -17.16
CA LYS A 8 8.01 3.38 -17.75
C LYS A 8 7.92 1.88 -17.44
N ILE A 9 9.06 1.19 -17.49
CA ILE A 9 9.17 -0.25 -17.18
C ILE A 9 8.67 -0.57 -15.77
N GLN A 10 8.95 0.28 -14.77
CA GLN A 10 8.45 0.06 -13.41
C GLN A 10 6.94 0.29 -13.30
N VAL A 11 6.41 1.28 -14.01
CA VAL A 11 4.97 1.54 -14.06
C VAL A 11 4.26 0.36 -14.72
N ASP A 12 4.75 -0.11 -15.86
CA ASP A 12 4.19 -1.27 -16.57
C ASP A 12 4.20 -2.53 -15.68
N ARG A 13 5.27 -2.79 -14.95
CA ARG A 13 5.35 -3.90 -13.99
C ARG A 13 4.38 -3.74 -12.82
N ALA A 14 4.23 -2.52 -12.31
CA ALA A 14 3.32 -2.22 -11.21
C ALA A 14 1.85 -2.48 -11.58
N TYR A 15 1.46 -2.17 -12.82
CA TYR A 15 0.10 -2.36 -13.33
C TYR A 15 -0.09 -3.66 -14.12
N SER A 16 0.96 -4.43 -14.38
CA SER A 16 0.82 -5.72 -15.08
C SER A 16 -0.13 -6.65 -14.31
N LYS A 17 -1.16 -7.14 -14.99
CA LYS A 17 -1.98 -8.23 -14.45
C LYS A 17 -1.12 -9.49 -14.40
N ALA A 18 -0.99 -10.10 -13.26
CA ALA A 18 -0.42 -11.43 -13.17
C ALA A 18 -1.38 -12.43 -13.83
N VAL A 19 -0.88 -13.21 -14.77
CA VAL A 19 -1.68 -14.25 -15.46
C VAL A 19 -2.18 -15.32 -14.47
N ASN A 20 -1.46 -15.48 -13.36
CA ASN A 20 -1.82 -16.41 -12.30
C ASN A 20 -1.55 -15.75 -10.94
N VAL A 21 -2.57 -15.07 -10.37
CA VAL A 21 -2.44 -14.43 -9.06
C VAL A 21 -2.58 -15.50 -7.97
N PRO A 22 -1.54 -15.78 -7.19
CA PRO A 22 -1.66 -16.70 -6.07
C PRO A 22 -2.77 -16.24 -5.11
N THR A 23 -3.53 -17.16 -4.56
CA THR A 23 -4.53 -16.84 -3.54
C THR A 23 -3.87 -16.25 -2.30
N PHE A 24 -4.62 -15.50 -1.49
CA PHE A 24 -4.14 -14.96 -0.21
C PHE A 24 -3.48 -16.04 0.67
N LEU A 25 -4.07 -17.23 0.70
CA LEU A 25 -3.54 -18.39 1.40
C LEU A 25 -2.13 -18.75 0.89
N LYS A 26 -1.95 -18.94 -0.42
CA LYS A 26 -0.64 -19.27 -1.01
C LYS A 26 0.41 -18.18 -0.77
N LYS A 27 0.02 -16.92 -0.82
CA LYS A 27 0.91 -15.78 -0.53
C LYS A 27 1.38 -15.81 0.92
N LEU A 28 0.46 -16.03 1.87
CA LEU A 28 0.81 -16.17 3.28
C LEU A 28 1.70 -17.38 3.54
N MET A 29 1.46 -18.52 2.88
CA MET A 29 2.35 -19.69 2.97
C MET A 29 3.76 -19.32 2.52
N ASN A 30 3.92 -18.60 1.42
CA ASN A 30 5.22 -18.18 0.92
C ASN A 30 5.97 -17.24 1.88
N ILE A 31 5.26 -16.27 2.47
CA ILE A 31 5.86 -15.31 3.41
C ILE A 31 6.16 -15.98 4.76
N THR A 32 5.18 -16.71 5.29
CA THR A 32 5.29 -17.33 6.63
C THR A 32 6.01 -18.69 6.62
N ARG A 33 6.25 -19.27 5.46
CA ARG A 33 6.85 -20.62 5.32
C ARG A 33 6.14 -21.68 6.16
N LYS A 34 4.83 -21.52 6.38
CA LYS A 34 3.98 -22.48 7.11
C LYS A 34 3.14 -23.31 6.15
N SER A 35 2.68 -24.47 6.65
CA SER A 35 1.80 -25.38 5.89
C SER A 35 0.45 -24.72 5.58
N GLU A 36 -0.20 -25.21 4.55
CA GLU A 36 -1.54 -24.76 4.14
C GLU A 36 -2.54 -24.87 5.30
N GLN A 37 -2.53 -25.97 6.01
CA GLN A 37 -3.41 -26.19 7.15
C GLN A 37 -3.21 -25.14 8.25
N TRP A 38 -1.96 -24.81 8.55
CA TRP A 38 -1.65 -23.80 9.56
C TRP A 38 -2.17 -22.43 9.16
N VAL A 39 -1.98 -22.04 7.90
CA VAL A 39 -2.41 -20.73 7.37
C VAL A 39 -3.92 -20.67 7.26
N ALA A 40 -4.56 -21.69 6.69
CA ALA A 40 -6.01 -21.76 6.52
C ALA A 40 -6.77 -21.63 7.85
N ALA A 41 -6.28 -22.30 8.91
CA ALA A 41 -6.87 -22.22 10.25
C ALA A 41 -6.82 -20.80 10.88
N ARG A 42 -5.99 -19.89 10.37
CA ARG A 42 -5.77 -18.55 10.93
C ARG A 42 -6.30 -17.42 10.06
N ILE A 43 -6.65 -17.70 8.82
CA ILE A 43 -7.33 -16.73 7.96
C ILE A 43 -8.74 -16.49 8.51
N LYS A 44 -9.10 -15.21 8.62
CA LYS A 44 -10.42 -14.77 9.03
C LYS A 44 -11.02 -13.88 7.96
N GLN A 45 -12.36 -13.94 7.83
CA GLN A 45 -13.11 -12.99 7.03
C GLN A 45 -13.47 -11.77 7.90
N LYS A 46 -13.19 -10.57 7.39
CA LYS A 46 -13.57 -9.30 8.02
C LYS A 46 -14.20 -8.40 6.95
N GLY A 47 -15.53 -8.33 6.95
CA GLY A 47 -16.27 -7.73 5.84
C GLY A 47 -15.98 -8.49 4.54
N ASP A 48 -15.67 -7.77 3.47
CA ASP A 48 -15.42 -8.33 2.13
C ASP A 48 -13.98 -8.83 1.92
N SER A 49 -13.10 -8.72 2.91
CA SER A 49 -11.70 -9.11 2.74
C SER A 49 -11.25 -10.18 3.74
N LYS A 50 -10.24 -10.92 3.31
CA LYS A 50 -9.55 -11.91 4.13
C LYS A 50 -8.40 -11.26 4.87
N CYS A 51 -8.15 -11.70 6.09
CA CYS A 51 -7.09 -11.17 6.94
C CYS A 51 -6.52 -12.24 7.85
N ILE A 52 -5.34 -11.97 8.43
CA ILE A 52 -4.72 -12.81 9.45
C ILE A 52 -4.53 -12.00 10.75
N PRO A 53 -4.85 -12.56 11.95
CA PRO A 53 -4.62 -11.87 13.21
C PRO A 53 -3.15 -11.58 13.46
N TRP A 54 -2.82 -10.38 13.94
CA TRP A 54 -1.48 -9.99 14.34
C TRP A 54 -0.87 -10.95 15.36
N LYS A 55 -1.65 -11.41 16.33
CA LYS A 55 -1.20 -12.36 17.35
C LYS A 55 -0.53 -13.59 16.72
N SER A 56 -1.14 -14.15 15.67
CA SER A 56 -0.58 -15.31 14.97
C SER A 56 0.75 -15.02 14.27
N LEU A 57 0.94 -13.81 13.74
CA LEU A 57 2.19 -13.38 13.13
C LEU A 57 3.26 -13.07 14.18
N LYS A 58 2.88 -12.45 15.30
CA LYS A 58 3.79 -12.21 16.43
C LYS A 58 4.38 -13.49 16.97
N ASP A 59 3.56 -14.52 17.18
CA ASP A 59 4.01 -15.81 17.66
C ASP A 59 5.03 -16.45 16.70
N LEU A 60 4.85 -16.26 15.38
CA LEU A 60 5.82 -16.70 14.38
C LEU A 60 7.15 -15.95 14.46
N ILE A 61 7.10 -14.63 14.61
CA ILE A 61 8.32 -13.81 14.73
C ILE A 61 9.15 -14.26 15.93
N LEU A 62 8.49 -14.58 17.03
CA LEU A 62 9.17 -15.05 18.25
C LEU A 62 9.74 -16.47 18.08
N ALA A 63 9.02 -17.33 17.37
CA ALA A 63 9.38 -18.74 17.22
C ALA A 63 10.46 -19.04 16.16
N TYR A 64 10.66 -18.14 15.17
CA TYR A 64 11.62 -18.40 14.11
C TYR A 64 13.07 -18.20 14.56
N PRO A 65 13.96 -19.19 14.38
CA PRO A 65 15.39 -19.01 14.57
C PRO A 65 16.04 -18.21 13.43
N ASP A 66 15.47 -18.28 12.21
CA ASP A 66 16.00 -17.65 11.00
C ASP A 66 15.62 -16.16 10.94
N MET A 67 16.63 -15.30 10.98
CA MET A 67 16.47 -13.85 10.94
C MET A 67 15.77 -13.35 9.67
N LYS A 68 16.03 -13.96 8.51
CA LYS A 68 15.39 -13.54 7.25
C LYS A 68 13.88 -13.75 7.30
N LYS A 69 13.45 -14.90 7.81
CA LYS A 69 12.02 -15.20 7.98
C LYS A 69 11.36 -14.29 9.02
N LYS A 70 12.06 -13.94 10.10
CA LYS A 70 11.58 -12.96 11.06
C LYS A 70 11.32 -11.61 10.38
N VAL A 71 12.26 -11.15 9.56
CA VAL A 71 12.15 -9.87 8.85
C VAL A 71 10.98 -9.88 7.88
N ASP A 72 10.79 -10.95 7.11
CA ASP A 72 9.67 -11.04 6.15
C ASP A 72 8.31 -10.95 6.86
N VAL A 73 8.11 -11.72 7.94
CA VAL A 73 6.86 -11.69 8.72
C VAL A 73 6.68 -10.37 9.48
N PHE A 74 7.78 -9.80 9.99
CA PHE A 74 7.75 -8.50 10.64
C PHE A 74 7.38 -7.38 9.66
N ALA A 75 7.99 -7.36 8.48
CA ALA A 75 7.68 -6.40 7.43
C ALA A 75 6.20 -6.49 7.00
N LEU A 76 5.68 -7.72 6.78
CA LEU A 76 4.26 -7.95 6.50
C LEU A 76 3.37 -7.30 7.57
N SER A 77 3.76 -7.45 8.82
CA SER A 77 3.00 -6.91 9.96
C SER A 77 3.04 -5.39 10.03
N ILE A 78 4.21 -4.78 9.84
CA ILE A 78 4.36 -3.32 9.84
C ILE A 78 3.53 -2.71 8.70
N TYR A 79 3.64 -3.24 7.49
CA TYR A 79 2.83 -2.72 6.37
C TYR A 79 1.33 -2.90 6.62
N GLY A 80 0.92 -4.02 7.21
CA GLY A 80 -0.48 -4.30 7.48
C GLY A 80 -1.10 -3.50 8.61
N LEU A 81 -0.33 -3.19 9.64
CA LEU A 81 -0.84 -2.50 10.82
C LEU A 81 -0.67 -0.97 10.75
N VAL A 82 0.36 -0.49 10.04
CA VAL A 82 0.72 0.93 10.02
C VAL A 82 0.33 1.59 8.70
N PHE A 83 0.75 1.02 7.56
CA PHE A 83 0.54 1.64 6.25
C PHE A 83 -0.85 1.36 5.66
N PHE A 84 -1.40 0.16 5.90
CA PHE A 84 -2.68 -0.27 5.35
C PHE A 84 -3.65 -0.82 6.43
N PRO A 85 -3.89 -0.09 7.52
CA PRO A 85 -4.75 -0.57 8.58
C PRO A 85 -6.21 -0.62 8.11
N LYS A 86 -6.78 -1.81 7.95
CA LYS A 86 -8.20 -2.01 7.65
C LYS A 86 -8.99 -2.42 8.88
N ALA A 87 -8.47 -3.37 9.62
CA ALA A 87 -9.08 -3.87 10.85
C ALA A 87 -8.03 -3.93 11.96
N LEU A 88 -8.37 -3.39 13.14
CA LEU A 88 -7.46 -3.38 14.28
C LEU A 88 -6.95 -4.79 14.62
N GLY A 89 -5.65 -4.91 14.75
CA GLY A 89 -4.98 -6.17 15.10
C GLY A 89 -5.00 -7.25 14.01
N HIS A 90 -5.31 -6.90 12.77
CA HIS A 90 -5.34 -7.84 11.64
C HIS A 90 -4.55 -7.28 10.45
N VAL A 91 -3.86 -8.17 9.75
CA VAL A 91 -3.17 -7.87 8.48
C VAL A 91 -4.04 -8.34 7.33
N ASP A 92 -4.43 -7.40 6.48
CA ASP A 92 -5.34 -7.62 5.35
C ASP A 92 -4.64 -8.25 4.14
N GLU A 93 -5.41 -8.89 3.27
CA GLU A 93 -4.91 -9.51 2.04
C GLU A 93 -4.27 -8.52 1.05
N VAL A 94 -4.64 -7.24 1.09
CA VAL A 94 -4.07 -6.17 0.26
C VAL A 94 -2.55 -6.09 0.42
N ILE A 95 -2.05 -6.36 1.63
CA ILE A 95 -0.61 -6.30 1.91
C ILE A 95 0.17 -7.35 1.13
N THR A 96 -0.41 -8.52 0.91
CA THR A 96 0.27 -9.56 0.12
C THR A 96 0.43 -9.16 -1.35
N ASN A 97 -0.45 -8.28 -1.87
CA ASN A 97 -0.29 -7.70 -3.20
C ASN A 97 0.90 -6.74 -3.27
N LEU A 98 1.16 -6.00 -2.18
CA LEU A 98 2.37 -5.18 -2.06
C LEU A 98 3.63 -6.05 -2.19
N PHE A 99 3.70 -7.16 -1.47
CA PHE A 99 4.84 -8.09 -1.52
C PHE A 99 5.04 -8.68 -2.92
N ASP A 100 3.97 -9.08 -3.62
CA ASP A 100 4.05 -9.54 -5.01
C ASP A 100 4.66 -8.49 -5.96
N ARG A 101 4.43 -7.20 -5.69
CA ARG A 101 5.03 -6.13 -6.49
C ARG A 101 6.51 -5.94 -6.18
N LEU A 102 6.87 -6.06 -4.90
CA LEU A 102 8.27 -6.02 -4.49
C LEU A 102 9.07 -7.16 -5.11
N ASP A 103 8.51 -8.38 -5.17
CA ASP A 103 9.11 -9.53 -5.86
C ASP A 103 9.32 -9.26 -7.36
N LYS A 104 8.44 -8.47 -7.98
CA LYS A 104 8.59 -7.99 -9.36
C LYS A 104 9.57 -6.81 -9.51
N ARG A 105 10.33 -6.49 -8.47
CA ARG A 105 11.28 -5.38 -8.43
C ARG A 105 10.64 -4.00 -8.65
N VAL A 106 9.40 -3.82 -8.28
CA VAL A 106 8.77 -2.51 -8.17
C VAL A 106 9.29 -1.84 -6.91
N THR A 107 9.65 -0.56 -6.99
CA THR A 107 10.11 0.18 -5.81
C THR A 107 8.99 0.29 -4.77
N LEU A 108 9.35 0.25 -3.49
CA LEU A 108 8.40 0.24 -2.37
C LEU A 108 7.42 1.42 -2.43
N VAL A 109 7.91 2.62 -2.68
CA VAL A 109 7.06 3.83 -2.76
C VAL A 109 6.01 3.70 -3.86
N LEU A 110 6.42 3.23 -5.04
CA LEU A 110 5.48 3.02 -6.15
C LEU A 110 4.48 1.91 -5.84
N ALA A 111 4.93 0.82 -5.24
CA ALA A 111 4.07 -0.29 -4.87
C ALA A 111 2.98 0.13 -3.86
N ILE A 112 3.33 0.93 -2.84
CA ILE A 112 2.38 1.48 -1.87
C ILE A 112 1.39 2.42 -2.57
N LEU A 113 1.85 3.31 -3.43
CA LEU A 113 0.97 4.22 -4.17
C LEU A 113 -0.02 3.47 -5.06
N VAL A 114 0.44 2.47 -5.81
CA VAL A 114 -0.43 1.67 -6.68
C VAL A 114 -1.54 0.98 -5.89
N GLU A 115 -1.23 0.38 -4.74
CA GLU A 115 -2.27 -0.24 -3.91
C GLU A 115 -3.21 0.82 -3.29
N THR A 116 -2.70 1.99 -2.93
CA THR A 116 -3.51 3.11 -2.45
C THR A 116 -4.48 3.60 -3.52
N PHE A 117 -4.02 3.82 -4.75
CA PHE A 117 -4.88 4.20 -5.89
C PHE A 117 -5.90 3.12 -6.25
N ARG A 118 -5.51 1.86 -6.14
CA ARG A 118 -6.41 0.74 -6.39
C ARG A 118 -7.56 0.73 -5.39
N SER A 119 -7.26 0.93 -4.10
CA SER A 119 -8.27 1.06 -3.06
C SER A 119 -9.19 2.26 -3.31
N LEU A 120 -8.63 3.41 -3.65
CA LEU A 120 -9.39 4.62 -3.99
C LEU A 120 -10.37 4.36 -5.15
N ASN A 121 -9.91 3.72 -6.22
CA ASN A 121 -10.76 3.37 -7.36
C ASN A 121 -11.89 2.40 -7.00
N VAL A 122 -11.64 1.44 -6.12
CA VAL A 122 -12.68 0.52 -5.63
C VAL A 122 -13.73 1.29 -4.85
N CYS A 123 -13.33 2.14 -3.90
CA CYS A 123 -14.26 2.97 -3.13
C CYS A 123 -15.08 3.90 -4.03
N ARG A 124 -14.45 4.52 -5.04
CA ARG A 124 -15.15 5.38 -6.00
C ARG A 124 -16.22 4.63 -6.79
N LYS A 125 -15.92 3.43 -7.26
CA LYS A 125 -16.88 2.62 -8.04
C LYS A 125 -18.02 2.08 -7.19
N ALA A 126 -17.76 1.76 -5.94
CA ALA A 126 -18.79 1.29 -5.02
C ALA A 126 -19.67 2.42 -4.47
N GLY A 127 -19.24 3.69 -4.60
CA GLY A 127 -19.93 4.85 -4.01
C GLY A 127 -19.84 4.92 -2.49
N GLU A 128 -19.23 3.92 -1.88
CA GLU A 128 -19.07 3.77 -0.43
C GLU A 128 -17.81 2.97 -0.11
N GLY A 129 -17.46 2.89 1.15
CA GLY A 129 -16.35 2.07 1.63
C GLY A 129 -15.21 2.89 2.21
N ARG A 130 -14.20 2.19 2.74
CA ARG A 130 -13.04 2.79 3.39
C ARG A 130 -11.80 2.64 2.51
N ILE A 131 -11.16 3.77 2.21
CA ILE A 131 -9.87 3.76 1.51
C ILE A 131 -8.82 3.12 2.42
N ILE A 132 -8.08 2.16 1.84
CA ILE A 132 -6.98 1.46 2.50
C ILE A 132 -5.71 1.86 1.79
N GLY A 133 -4.81 2.55 2.47
CA GLY A 133 -3.56 3.00 1.86
C GLY A 133 -2.81 4.02 2.69
N CYS A 134 -1.70 4.49 2.14
CA CYS A 134 -0.86 5.50 2.76
C CYS A 134 -1.30 6.90 2.31
N ALA A 135 -2.14 7.56 3.10
CA ALA A 135 -2.64 8.89 2.80
C ALA A 135 -1.52 9.94 2.69
N GLN A 136 -0.49 9.86 3.54
CA GLN A 136 0.66 10.76 3.52
C GLN A 136 1.42 10.65 2.19
N LEU A 137 1.64 9.43 1.71
CA LEU A 137 2.35 9.22 0.45
C LEU A 137 1.51 9.64 -0.75
N LEU A 138 0.18 9.43 -0.70
CA LEU A 138 -0.74 9.92 -1.71
C LEU A 138 -0.73 11.45 -1.79
N LEU A 139 -0.76 12.12 -0.64
CA LEU A 139 -0.68 13.57 -0.54
C LEU A 139 0.66 14.09 -1.08
N ALA A 140 1.76 13.46 -0.70
CA ALA A 140 3.09 13.79 -1.20
C ALA A 140 3.18 13.66 -2.72
N TRP A 141 2.62 12.57 -3.28
CA TRP A 141 2.53 12.39 -4.74
C TRP A 141 1.68 13.48 -5.39
N PHE A 142 0.52 13.79 -4.82
CA PHE A 142 -0.39 14.80 -5.32
C PHE A 142 0.29 16.17 -5.38
N HIS A 143 0.95 16.60 -4.31
CA HIS A 143 1.72 17.83 -4.26
C HIS A 143 2.82 17.88 -5.34
N SER A 144 3.58 16.80 -5.48
CA SER A 144 4.67 16.74 -6.46
C SER A 144 4.18 16.72 -7.92
N HIS A 145 2.95 16.25 -8.15
CA HIS A 145 2.41 16.10 -9.49
C HIS A 145 1.65 17.35 -9.96
N PHE A 146 0.84 17.94 -9.10
CA PHE A 146 -0.08 19.02 -9.46
C PHE A 146 0.38 20.42 -9.04
N TRP A 147 1.28 20.53 -8.09
CA TRP A 147 1.83 21.80 -7.64
C TRP A 147 3.31 21.93 -8.01
N LYS A 148 3.80 23.19 -8.11
CA LYS A 148 5.22 23.50 -8.33
C LYS A 148 6.04 23.23 -7.06
N VAL A 149 5.91 22.05 -6.47
CA VAL A 149 6.66 21.63 -5.30
C VAL A 149 7.78 20.72 -5.74
N ASP A 150 9.00 21.24 -5.83
CA ASP A 150 10.15 20.45 -6.26
C ASP A 150 10.69 19.55 -5.13
N ARG A 151 10.48 19.96 -3.88
CA ARG A 151 10.87 19.20 -2.69
C ARG A 151 9.71 19.12 -1.72
N ILE A 152 9.33 17.92 -1.34
CA ILE A 152 8.34 17.70 -0.30
C ILE A 152 9.02 17.87 1.03
N SER A 153 8.51 18.81 1.82
CA SER A 153 8.93 18.99 3.20
C SER A 153 8.51 17.78 4.04
N TYR A 154 9.39 17.33 4.95
CA TYR A 154 9.02 16.32 5.97
C TYR A 154 7.85 16.77 6.88
N ARG A 155 7.43 18.03 6.81
CA ARG A 155 6.23 18.54 7.49
C ARG A 155 4.96 17.76 7.19
N VAL A 156 4.88 17.11 6.01
CA VAL A 156 3.76 16.22 5.64
C VAL A 156 3.53 15.10 6.67
N PHE A 157 4.56 14.75 7.43
CA PHE A 157 4.51 13.71 8.45
C PHE A 157 4.38 14.26 9.88
N SER A 158 4.21 15.58 10.06
CA SER A 158 4.01 16.18 11.38
C SER A 158 2.55 16.12 11.83
N GLU A 159 2.32 15.98 13.14
CA GLU A 159 0.98 15.90 13.73
C GLU A 159 0.10 17.14 13.45
N ASN A 160 0.73 18.32 13.34
CA ASN A 160 0.04 19.59 13.12
C ASN A 160 0.02 20.04 11.66
N TYR A 161 0.34 19.13 10.73
CA TYR A 161 0.34 19.48 9.32
C TYR A 161 -1.10 19.64 8.80
N SER A 162 -1.38 20.85 8.26
CA SER A 162 -2.66 21.15 7.62
C SER A 162 -2.48 21.19 6.09
N PRO A 163 -2.78 20.10 5.38
CA PRO A 163 -2.59 20.02 3.94
C PRO A 163 -3.42 21.06 3.18
N LEU A 164 -4.61 21.40 3.68
CA LEU A 164 -5.48 22.38 3.04
C LEU A 164 -4.90 23.79 3.03
N LYS A 165 -4.24 24.21 4.10
CA LYS A 165 -3.59 25.54 4.16
C LYS A 165 -2.42 25.63 3.19
N GLU A 166 -1.64 24.58 3.07
CA GLU A 166 -0.48 24.55 2.18
C GLU A 166 -0.90 24.43 0.71
N ILE A 167 -1.95 23.68 0.40
CA ILE A 167 -2.53 23.59 -0.94
C ILE A 167 -3.03 24.96 -1.42
N VAL A 168 -3.70 25.71 -0.57
CA VAL A 168 -4.20 27.07 -0.92
C VAL A 168 -3.03 28.06 -1.14
N ALA A 169 -1.95 27.93 -0.37
CA ALA A 169 -0.80 28.82 -0.47
C ALA A 169 0.18 28.49 -1.61
N THR A 170 0.13 27.27 -2.16
CA THR A 170 1.06 26.81 -3.18
C THR A 170 0.51 27.03 -4.60
N PRO A 171 1.26 27.68 -5.50
CA PRO A 171 0.79 27.91 -6.85
C PRO A 171 0.59 26.58 -7.60
N ARG A 172 -0.52 26.50 -8.33
CA ARG A 172 -0.86 25.34 -9.15
C ARG A 172 0.12 25.24 -10.33
N ARG A 173 0.46 24.03 -10.74
CA ARG A 173 1.32 23.80 -11.90
C ARG A 173 0.55 24.14 -13.18
N ASP A 174 1.01 25.16 -13.91
CA ASP A 174 0.44 25.52 -15.20
C ASP A 174 0.61 24.35 -16.19
N GLY A 175 -0.39 24.05 -16.98
CA GLY A 175 -0.34 23.01 -18.01
C GLY A 175 -0.95 21.65 -17.61
N ILE A 176 -1.50 21.51 -16.41
CA ILE A 176 -2.36 20.38 -16.08
C ILE A 176 -3.82 20.83 -16.24
N LEU A 177 -4.42 20.45 -17.35
CA LEU A 177 -5.83 20.73 -17.64
C LEU A 177 -6.74 20.00 -16.65
N GLU A 178 -7.86 20.61 -16.32
CA GLU A 178 -8.88 20.09 -15.39
C GLU A 178 -9.40 18.72 -15.82
N GLU A 179 -9.47 18.46 -17.12
CA GLU A 179 -9.81 17.16 -17.72
C GLU A 179 -8.87 16.03 -17.31
N LYS A 180 -7.58 16.32 -17.15
CA LYS A 180 -6.61 15.32 -16.64
C LYS A 180 -6.81 15.00 -15.17
N TRP A 181 -7.40 15.88 -14.39
CA TRP A 181 -7.78 15.61 -13.02
C TRP A 181 -8.90 14.59 -12.93
N MET A 182 -9.90 14.72 -13.78
CA MET A 182 -11.07 13.86 -13.82
C MET A 182 -10.74 12.42 -14.21
N VAL A 183 -9.65 12.21 -14.95
CA VAL A 183 -9.19 10.87 -15.36
C VAL A 183 -8.43 10.16 -14.25
N ILE A 184 -7.82 10.91 -13.31
CA ILE A 184 -6.98 10.37 -12.25
C ILE A 184 -7.76 10.12 -10.95
N LEU A 185 -8.81 10.90 -10.70
CA LEU A 185 -9.74 10.75 -9.58
C LEU A 185 -10.93 9.87 -9.96
#